data_0fe3feac395793635d984a88cfba544b
#
_entry.id   0fe3feac395793635d984a88cfba544b
#
_cell.length_a   1.000
_cell.length_b   1.000
_cell.length_c   1.000
_cell.angle_alpha   90.00
_cell.angle_beta   90.00
_cell.angle_gamma   90.00
#
_symmetry.space_group_name_H-M   'P 1'
#
loop_
_entity.id
_entity.type
_entity.pdbx_description
1 polymer ?
#
loop_
_entity_poly.entity_id
_entity_poly.type
_entity_poly.pdbx_seq_one_letter_code
_entity_poly.pdbx_strand_id
1 'polypeptide(L)'
;MATNVKRKKKAEVMPDDGNMTLTGHLKELRNRLIVCAVVFVAAVVVTLAYADRLIDLLTAMGQGFYTFVSIAPQEKLMQYFRVSLLAAVVVTVPVALYQVYAFAKPGLKKSETFFLKLVILLGLALFVVGVMFAYKLMMPFMLRFLSTGIEGADYIQTTTSIESYVSLCLTMFIIFGCVFEMPLVTIILSKMGIANPQIMKKGRGVAIVLIFFIAAVVTPPDIVSQCMVAIPMVLLYFVSIFLSGIFYKPRSESEDEEDEEEEDED
;
A
#
# COMPACT_ATOMS: atom_id res chain seq x y z
N MET A 1 -69.84 -6.58 1.64
CA MET A 1 -68.73 -7.41 1.09
C MET A 1 -67.82 -6.49 0.30
N ALA A 2 -66.71 -6.11 0.87
CA ALA A 2 -65.76 -5.22 0.28
C ALA A 2 -64.43 -5.99 0.13
N THR A 3 -64.05 -6.33 -1.08
CA THR A 3 -62.86 -7.10 -1.44
C THR A 3 -61.65 -6.18 -1.48
N ASN A 4 -60.75 -6.38 -0.56
CA ASN A 4 -59.48 -5.65 -0.37
C ASN A 4 -58.42 -6.18 -1.32
N VAL A 5 -58.20 -5.50 -2.43
CA VAL A 5 -57.13 -5.82 -3.40
C VAL A 5 -55.81 -5.21 -2.94
N LYS A 6 -54.97 -5.99 -2.28
CA LYS A 6 -53.56 -5.62 -2.01
C LYS A 6 -52.79 -5.53 -3.34
N ARG A 7 -52.56 -4.33 -3.83
CA ARG A 7 -51.54 -4.05 -4.89
C ARG A 7 -50.14 -4.35 -4.33
N LYS A 8 -49.59 -5.50 -4.71
CA LYS A 8 -48.15 -5.76 -4.63
C LYS A 8 -47.45 -4.75 -5.54
N LYS A 9 -46.69 -3.80 -4.97
CA LYS A 9 -45.68 -3.02 -5.72
C LYS A 9 -44.66 -4.02 -6.26
N LYS A 10 -44.70 -4.25 -7.57
CA LYS A 10 -43.70 -4.93 -8.35
C LYS A 10 -42.45 -4.02 -8.27
N ALA A 11 -41.37 -4.49 -7.63
CA ALA A 11 -40.06 -3.85 -7.72
C ALA A 11 -39.68 -3.87 -9.20
N GLU A 12 -39.58 -2.72 -9.83
CA GLU A 12 -38.96 -2.55 -11.13
C GLU A 12 -37.52 -2.99 -10.99
N VAL A 13 -37.22 -4.16 -11.55
CA VAL A 13 -35.86 -4.57 -11.85
C VAL A 13 -35.41 -3.65 -13.00
N MET A 14 -34.63 -2.61 -12.65
CA MET A 14 -33.93 -1.83 -13.67
C MET A 14 -33.05 -2.78 -14.47
N PRO A 15 -32.98 -2.62 -15.79
CA PRO A 15 -32.03 -3.35 -16.62
C PRO A 15 -30.63 -2.99 -16.14
N ASP A 16 -29.78 -4.00 -16.02
CA ASP A 16 -28.35 -3.88 -15.75
C ASP A 16 -27.68 -3.41 -17.07
N ASP A 17 -27.94 -2.16 -17.44
CA ASP A 17 -27.22 -1.47 -18.51
C ASP A 17 -25.87 -1.07 -17.91
N GLY A 18 -24.80 -1.65 -18.44
CA GLY A 18 -23.42 -1.60 -17.93
C GLY A 18 -22.78 -0.19 -17.82
N ASN A 19 -23.57 0.87 -17.91
CA ASN A 19 -23.17 2.25 -17.68
C ASN A 19 -23.60 2.69 -16.28
N MET A 20 -22.72 2.52 -15.29
CA MET A 20 -22.90 3.17 -13.99
C MET A 20 -22.71 4.67 -14.19
N THR A 21 -23.71 5.47 -13.79
CA THR A 21 -23.57 6.92 -13.72
C THR A 21 -22.41 7.30 -12.79
N LEU A 22 -21.68 8.39 -13.08
CA LEU A 22 -20.54 8.87 -12.24
C LEU A 22 -20.92 8.94 -10.75
N THR A 23 -22.15 9.38 -10.46
CA THR A 23 -22.69 9.43 -9.08
C THR A 23 -22.86 8.02 -8.46
N GLY A 24 -23.21 7.01 -9.26
CA GLY A 24 -23.27 5.60 -8.83
C GLY A 24 -21.91 5.06 -8.47
N HIS A 25 -20.90 5.34 -9.30
CA HIS A 25 -19.52 4.91 -9.09
C HIS A 25 -18.89 5.55 -7.84
N LEU A 26 -19.13 6.85 -7.61
CA LEU A 26 -18.71 7.54 -6.38
C LEU A 26 -19.38 6.97 -5.12
N LYS A 27 -20.66 6.58 -5.20
CA LYS A 27 -21.38 5.94 -4.10
C LYS A 27 -20.80 4.55 -3.79
N GLU A 28 -20.43 3.81 -4.81
CA GLU A 28 -19.77 2.52 -4.68
C GLU A 28 -18.39 2.67 -4.00
N LEU A 29 -17.56 3.62 -4.47
CA LEU A 29 -16.25 3.94 -3.87
C LEU A 29 -16.40 4.24 -2.38
N ARG A 30 -17.35 5.12 -2.01
CA ARG A 30 -17.62 5.44 -0.60
C ARG A 30 -17.97 4.20 0.22
N ASN A 31 -18.85 3.35 -0.28
CA ASN A 31 -19.28 2.15 0.45
C ASN A 31 -18.11 1.16 0.65
N ARG A 32 -17.24 1.01 -0.35
CA ARG A 32 -16.04 0.16 -0.27
C ARG A 32 -15.01 0.71 0.71
N LEU A 33 -14.84 2.05 0.73
CA LEU A 33 -13.97 2.71 1.70
C LEU A 33 -14.49 2.53 3.13
N ILE A 34 -15.81 2.58 3.35
CA ILE A 34 -16.43 2.31 4.66
C ILE A 34 -16.15 0.88 5.09
N VAL A 35 -16.22 -0.12 4.19
CA VAL A 35 -15.89 -1.52 4.52
C VAL A 35 -14.43 -1.63 4.96
N CYS A 36 -13.49 -1.01 4.23
CA CYS A 36 -12.08 -0.99 4.62
C CYS A 36 -11.89 -0.34 5.99
N ALA A 37 -12.56 0.79 6.26
CA ALA A 37 -12.48 1.49 7.54
C ALA A 37 -13.02 0.64 8.70
N VAL A 38 -14.14 -0.05 8.52
CA VAL A 38 -14.71 -0.94 9.55
C VAL A 38 -13.78 -2.12 9.84
N VAL A 39 -13.23 -2.76 8.78
CA VAL A 39 -12.26 -3.85 8.94
C VAL A 39 -11.00 -3.36 9.63
N PHE A 40 -10.50 -2.18 9.27
CA PHE A 40 -9.33 -1.57 9.91
C PHE A 40 -9.56 -1.33 11.40
N VAL A 41 -10.70 -0.73 11.78
CA VAL A 41 -11.03 -0.50 13.21
C VAL A 41 -11.13 -1.82 13.98
N ALA A 42 -11.79 -2.83 13.40
CA ALA A 42 -11.85 -4.17 14.00
C ALA A 42 -10.46 -4.80 14.15
N ALA A 43 -9.60 -4.66 13.13
CA ALA A 43 -8.22 -5.12 13.17
C ALA A 43 -7.41 -4.40 14.25
N VAL A 44 -7.59 -3.07 14.44
CA VAL A 44 -6.92 -2.32 15.52
C VAL A 44 -7.27 -2.89 16.89
N VAL A 45 -8.54 -3.19 17.16
CA VAL A 45 -8.96 -3.78 18.44
C VAL A 45 -8.28 -5.13 18.68
N VAL A 46 -8.23 -5.97 17.65
CA VAL A 46 -7.57 -7.28 17.74
C VAL A 46 -6.06 -7.13 17.94
N THR A 47 -5.39 -6.31 17.12
CA THR A 47 -3.94 -6.13 17.19
C THR A 47 -3.48 -5.47 18.49
N LEU A 48 -4.31 -4.59 19.07
CA LEU A 48 -4.04 -3.99 20.37
C LEU A 48 -4.01 -5.05 21.50
N ALA A 49 -4.86 -6.08 21.43
CA ALA A 49 -4.83 -7.19 22.38
C ALA A 49 -3.53 -8.03 22.31
N TYR A 50 -2.80 -7.95 21.18
CA TYR A 50 -1.53 -8.65 20.95
C TYR A 50 -0.33 -7.68 20.92
N ALA A 51 -0.48 -6.45 21.39
CA ALA A 51 0.54 -5.40 21.27
C ALA A 51 1.87 -5.77 21.93
N ASP A 52 1.85 -6.46 23.08
CA ASP A 52 3.07 -6.95 23.73
C ASP A 52 3.88 -7.87 22.81
N ARG A 53 3.22 -8.85 22.17
CA ARG A 53 3.88 -9.79 21.26
C ARG A 53 4.42 -9.10 20.02
N LEU A 54 3.71 -8.08 19.51
CA LEU A 54 4.15 -7.32 18.35
C LEU A 54 5.40 -6.50 18.68
N ILE A 55 5.46 -5.88 19.86
CA ILE A 55 6.65 -5.15 20.30
C ILE A 55 7.81 -6.12 20.53
N ASP A 56 7.58 -7.27 21.15
CA ASP A 56 8.62 -8.30 21.34
C ASP A 56 9.19 -8.76 19.98
N LEU A 57 8.33 -8.96 18.99
CA LEU A 57 8.74 -9.32 17.62
C LEU A 57 9.62 -8.23 16.97
N LEU A 58 9.29 -6.97 17.17
CA LEU A 58 10.07 -5.84 16.64
C LEU A 58 11.39 -5.70 17.38
N THR A 59 11.37 -5.71 18.70
CA THR A 59 12.59 -5.54 19.53
C THR A 59 13.56 -6.70 19.37
N ALA A 60 13.06 -7.91 19.07
CA ALA A 60 13.91 -9.07 18.79
C ALA A 60 14.90 -8.84 17.64
N MET A 61 14.56 -8.01 16.63
CA MET A 61 15.47 -7.65 15.54
C MET A 61 16.65 -6.77 16.00
N GLY A 62 16.45 -5.96 17.05
CA GLY A 62 17.46 -5.07 17.61
C GLY A 62 18.25 -5.68 18.76
N GLN A 63 17.87 -6.87 19.24
CA GLN A 63 18.59 -7.55 20.33
C GLN A 63 20.02 -7.88 19.88
N GLY A 64 20.99 -7.54 20.73
CA GLY A 64 22.41 -7.69 20.43
C GLY A 64 23.06 -6.44 19.80
N PHE A 65 22.27 -5.51 19.27
CA PHE A 65 22.78 -4.24 18.76
C PHE A 65 22.46 -3.05 19.67
N TYR A 66 21.29 -3.09 20.33
CA TYR A 66 20.76 -1.95 21.08
C TYR A 66 20.32 -2.33 22.48
N THR A 67 20.53 -1.40 23.43
CA THR A 67 19.85 -1.38 24.72
C THR A 67 18.68 -0.41 24.64
N PHE A 68 17.46 -0.92 24.87
CA PHE A 68 16.23 -0.11 24.78
C PHE A 68 15.95 0.60 26.10
N VAL A 69 15.65 1.89 26.04
CA VAL A 69 15.23 2.70 27.18
C VAL A 69 13.92 3.43 26.85
N SER A 70 13.10 3.65 27.86
CA SER A 70 11.96 4.55 27.78
C SER A 70 12.35 5.85 28.48
N ILE A 71 12.30 6.97 27.75
CA ILE A 71 12.70 8.27 28.27
C ILE A 71 11.50 8.97 28.92
N ALA A 72 10.32 8.86 28.30
CA ALA A 72 9.10 9.49 28.80
C ALA A 72 8.11 8.42 29.32
N PRO A 73 7.37 8.69 30.42
CA PRO A 73 6.44 7.70 31.02
C PRO A 73 5.37 7.17 30.08
N GLN A 74 4.89 8.01 29.15
CA GLN A 74 3.85 7.66 28.16
C GLN A 74 4.39 6.94 26.92
N GLU A 75 5.72 6.92 26.73
CA GLU A 75 6.36 6.40 25.52
C GLU A 75 5.98 4.94 25.26
N LYS A 76 6.05 4.08 26.28
CA LYS A 76 5.70 2.67 26.18
C LYS A 76 4.25 2.47 25.70
N LEU A 77 3.29 3.17 26.30
CA LEU A 77 1.88 3.07 25.92
C LEU A 77 1.65 3.55 24.48
N MET A 78 2.29 4.64 24.10
CA MET A 78 2.18 5.17 22.75
C MET A 78 2.70 4.17 21.69
N GLN A 79 3.79 3.44 22.01
CA GLN A 79 4.32 2.43 21.08
C GLN A 79 3.36 1.25 20.91
N TYR A 80 2.62 0.85 21.93
CA TYR A 80 1.57 -0.17 21.80
C TYR A 80 0.51 0.23 20.78
N PHE A 81 0.03 1.47 20.83
CA PHE A 81 -0.93 1.98 19.84
C PHE A 81 -0.32 2.03 18.44
N ARG A 82 0.88 2.58 18.27
CA ARG A 82 1.54 2.72 16.97
C ARG A 82 1.76 1.36 16.30
N VAL A 83 2.30 0.39 17.03
CA VAL A 83 2.55 -0.96 16.49
C VAL A 83 1.25 -1.66 16.16
N SER A 84 0.22 -1.51 16.98
CA SER A 84 -1.11 -2.09 16.71
C SER A 84 -1.77 -1.47 15.48
N LEU A 85 -1.66 -0.15 15.29
CA LEU A 85 -2.16 0.53 14.09
C LEU A 85 -1.46 0.00 12.83
N LEU A 86 -0.13 -0.15 12.84
CA LEU A 86 0.58 -0.72 11.70
C LEU A 86 0.16 -2.15 11.42
N ALA A 87 0.10 -3.00 12.45
CA ALA A 87 -0.33 -4.37 12.28
C ALA A 87 -1.76 -4.46 11.73
N ALA A 88 -2.65 -3.55 12.16
CA ALA A 88 -3.99 -3.44 11.62
C ALA A 88 -4.01 -3.03 10.14
N VAL A 89 -3.11 -2.13 9.71
CA VAL A 89 -2.93 -1.81 8.28
C VAL A 89 -2.54 -3.07 7.52
N VAL A 90 -1.54 -3.82 7.98
CA VAL A 90 -1.07 -5.06 7.33
C VAL A 90 -2.21 -6.08 7.19
N VAL A 91 -3.02 -6.26 8.23
CA VAL A 91 -4.19 -7.17 8.21
C VAL A 91 -5.29 -6.66 7.26
N THR A 92 -5.42 -5.34 7.10
CA THR A 92 -6.46 -4.73 6.26
C THR A 92 -6.11 -4.75 4.78
N VAL A 93 -4.81 -4.77 4.41
CA VAL A 93 -4.37 -4.73 3.00
C VAL A 93 -5.02 -5.79 2.12
N PRO A 94 -5.12 -7.07 2.49
CA PRO A 94 -5.83 -8.07 1.67
C PRO A 94 -7.27 -7.68 1.35
N VAL A 95 -7.97 -7.11 2.34
CA VAL A 95 -9.35 -6.64 2.16
C VAL A 95 -9.38 -5.40 1.26
N ALA A 96 -8.45 -4.47 1.46
CA ALA A 96 -8.33 -3.27 0.62
C ALA A 96 -8.07 -3.63 -0.84
N LEU A 97 -7.14 -4.53 -1.12
CA LEU A 97 -6.88 -5.03 -2.47
C LEU A 97 -8.12 -5.70 -3.08
N TYR A 98 -8.86 -6.48 -2.29
CA TYR A 98 -10.13 -7.05 -2.75
C TYR A 98 -11.18 -5.97 -3.06
N GLN A 99 -11.27 -4.91 -2.26
CA GLN A 99 -12.20 -3.80 -2.52
C GLN A 99 -11.81 -3.01 -3.78
N VAL A 100 -10.52 -2.82 -4.04
CA VAL A 100 -10.01 -2.24 -5.29
C VAL A 100 -10.39 -3.12 -6.49
N TYR A 101 -10.21 -4.45 -6.38
CA TYR A 101 -10.66 -5.39 -7.39
C TYR A 101 -12.16 -5.24 -7.69
N ALA A 102 -12.96 -5.26 -6.63
CA ALA A 102 -14.41 -5.23 -6.77
C ALA A 102 -14.92 -3.88 -7.32
N PHE A 103 -14.19 -2.78 -7.06
CA PHE A 103 -14.45 -1.46 -7.62
C PHE A 103 -14.11 -1.38 -9.12
N ALA A 104 -12.98 -1.96 -9.53
CA ALA A 104 -12.57 -1.94 -10.93
C ALA A 104 -13.35 -2.93 -11.81
N LYS A 105 -13.93 -3.98 -11.21
CA LYS A 105 -14.63 -5.06 -11.94
C LYS A 105 -15.76 -4.59 -12.88
N PRO A 106 -16.66 -3.66 -12.51
CA PRO A 106 -17.74 -3.23 -13.40
C PRO A 106 -17.25 -2.57 -14.69
N GLY A 107 -16.10 -1.87 -14.65
CA GLY A 107 -15.50 -1.24 -15.84
C GLY A 107 -14.70 -2.18 -16.75
N LEU A 108 -14.62 -3.50 -16.45
CA LEU A 108 -13.83 -4.46 -17.22
C LEU A 108 -14.69 -5.49 -17.95
N LYS A 109 -14.25 -5.89 -19.15
CA LYS A 109 -14.86 -6.98 -19.92
C LYS A 109 -14.72 -8.32 -19.17
N LYS A 110 -15.65 -9.28 -19.38
CA LYS A 110 -15.62 -10.59 -18.70
C LYS A 110 -14.29 -11.34 -18.86
N SER A 111 -13.64 -11.22 -20.01
CA SER A 111 -12.30 -11.78 -20.27
C SER A 111 -11.19 -11.15 -19.42
N GLU A 112 -11.36 -9.91 -18.98
CA GLU A 112 -10.37 -9.15 -18.21
C GLU A 112 -10.52 -9.37 -16.69
N THR A 113 -11.70 -9.83 -16.25
CA THR A 113 -11.97 -10.12 -14.85
C THR A 113 -11.07 -11.22 -14.27
N PHE A 114 -10.75 -12.24 -15.07
CA PHE A 114 -9.81 -13.30 -14.64
C PHE A 114 -8.39 -12.75 -14.47
N PHE A 115 -7.95 -11.94 -15.40
CA PHE A 115 -6.65 -11.27 -15.34
C PHE A 115 -6.56 -10.37 -14.09
N LEU A 116 -7.59 -9.58 -13.82
CA LEU A 116 -7.61 -8.72 -12.64
C LEU A 116 -7.53 -9.51 -11.32
N LYS A 117 -8.19 -10.66 -11.22
CA LYS A 117 -8.05 -11.57 -10.05
C LYS A 117 -6.61 -12.02 -9.87
N LEU A 118 -5.95 -12.40 -10.96
CA LEU A 118 -4.55 -12.82 -10.93
C LEU A 118 -3.63 -11.68 -10.48
N VAL A 119 -3.88 -10.46 -11.00
CA VAL A 119 -3.10 -9.25 -10.65
C VAL A 119 -3.25 -8.92 -9.15
N ILE A 120 -4.46 -9.00 -8.60
CA ILE A 120 -4.69 -8.78 -7.16
C ILE A 120 -4.02 -9.86 -6.29
N LEU A 121 -4.07 -11.11 -6.72
CA LEU A 121 -3.36 -12.18 -6.01
C LEU A 121 -1.84 -11.95 -6.03
N LEU A 122 -1.31 -11.48 -7.17
CA LEU A 122 0.09 -11.07 -7.29
C LEU A 122 0.42 -9.90 -6.37
N GLY A 123 -0.46 -8.89 -6.26
CA GLY A 123 -0.30 -7.78 -5.33
C GLY A 123 -0.24 -8.25 -3.89
N LEU A 124 -1.15 -9.11 -3.46
CA LEU A 124 -1.10 -9.69 -2.12
C LEU A 124 0.24 -10.42 -1.87
N ALA A 125 0.73 -11.16 -2.85
CA ALA A 125 2.03 -11.83 -2.75
C ALA A 125 3.18 -10.81 -2.67
N LEU A 126 3.16 -9.75 -3.49
CA LEU A 126 4.15 -8.68 -3.48
C LEU A 126 4.13 -7.91 -2.15
N PHE A 127 2.95 -7.63 -1.60
CA PHE A 127 2.83 -7.01 -0.28
C PHE A 127 3.50 -7.83 0.82
N VAL A 128 3.20 -9.15 0.86
CA VAL A 128 3.84 -10.06 1.82
C VAL A 128 5.36 -10.09 1.62
N VAL A 129 5.83 -10.14 0.37
CA VAL A 129 7.25 -10.07 0.04
C VAL A 129 7.86 -8.76 0.50
N GLY A 130 7.17 -7.62 0.32
CA GLY A 130 7.60 -6.29 0.77
C GLY A 130 7.78 -6.20 2.28
N VAL A 131 6.79 -6.67 3.04
CA VAL A 131 6.86 -6.74 4.51
C VAL A 131 7.99 -7.67 4.97
N MET A 132 8.14 -8.83 4.34
CA MET A 132 9.21 -9.78 4.65
C MET A 132 10.59 -9.22 4.29
N PHE A 133 10.71 -8.50 3.17
CA PHE A 133 11.92 -7.82 2.76
C PHE A 133 12.33 -6.74 3.77
N ALA A 134 11.36 -5.92 4.22
CA ALA A 134 11.59 -4.96 5.28
C ALA A 134 12.07 -5.63 6.57
N TYR A 135 11.36 -6.68 7.02
CA TYR A 135 11.64 -7.38 8.27
C TYR A 135 12.97 -8.14 8.26
N LYS A 136 13.23 -8.95 7.21
CA LYS A 136 14.38 -9.88 7.20
C LYS A 136 15.64 -9.30 6.60
N LEU A 137 15.51 -8.32 5.70
CA LEU A 137 16.67 -7.78 4.98
C LEU A 137 16.97 -6.34 5.39
N MET A 138 16.00 -5.42 5.22
CA MET A 138 16.26 -4.00 5.42
C MET A 138 16.52 -3.65 6.87
N MET A 139 15.66 -4.09 7.79
CA MET A 139 15.80 -3.75 9.19
C MET A 139 17.09 -4.28 9.82
N PRO A 140 17.45 -5.59 9.74
CA PRO A 140 18.69 -6.07 10.31
C PRO A 140 19.92 -5.38 9.74
N PHE A 141 19.93 -5.12 8.42
CA PHE A 141 21.05 -4.47 7.77
C PHE A 141 21.19 -3.01 8.24
N MET A 142 20.09 -2.26 8.28
CA MET A 142 20.07 -0.88 8.76
C MET A 142 20.44 -0.77 10.23
N LEU A 143 19.87 -1.62 11.09
CA LEU A 143 20.17 -1.62 12.52
C LEU A 143 21.64 -1.94 12.79
N ARG A 144 22.19 -2.92 12.08
CA ARG A 144 23.62 -3.24 12.16
C ARG A 144 24.48 -2.04 11.74
N PHE A 145 24.15 -1.42 10.60
CA PHE A 145 24.91 -0.26 10.13
C PHE A 145 24.87 0.91 11.11
N LEU A 146 23.68 1.23 11.65
CA LEU A 146 23.54 2.34 12.61
C LEU A 146 24.19 2.03 13.96
N SER A 147 24.28 0.76 14.38
CA SER A 147 24.88 0.38 15.68
C SER A 147 26.40 0.29 15.62
N THR A 148 26.98 -0.23 14.54
CA THR A 148 28.42 -0.41 14.40
C THR A 148 29.14 0.84 13.91
N GLY A 149 28.43 1.76 13.25
CA GLY A 149 29.01 2.97 12.68
C GLY A 149 30.17 2.68 11.73
N ILE A 150 31.15 3.57 11.70
CA ILE A 150 32.42 3.39 10.99
C ILE A 150 33.33 2.52 11.86
N GLU A 151 34.06 1.58 11.26
CA GLU A 151 34.96 0.62 11.91
C GLU A 151 35.76 1.23 13.07
N GLY A 152 35.71 0.59 14.26
CA GLY A 152 36.53 0.95 15.42
C GLY A 152 35.78 1.45 16.66
N ALA A 153 34.44 1.47 16.65
CA ALA A 153 33.64 1.94 17.79
C ALA A 153 32.98 0.80 18.64
N ASP A 154 33.51 -0.41 18.61
CA ASP A 154 32.97 -1.57 19.31
C ASP A 154 32.84 -1.39 20.84
N TYR A 155 33.50 -0.37 21.41
CA TYR A 155 33.45 -0.01 22.84
C TYR A 155 32.25 0.91 23.20
N ILE A 156 31.48 1.39 22.18
CA ILE A 156 30.34 2.26 22.42
C ILE A 156 29.07 1.40 22.47
N GLN A 157 28.47 1.28 23.66
CA GLN A 157 27.13 0.68 23.77
C GLN A 157 26.08 1.63 23.19
N THR A 158 25.41 1.19 22.14
CA THR A 158 24.34 1.98 21.52
C THR A 158 23.04 1.83 22.31
N THR A 159 22.66 2.90 22.99
CA THR A 159 21.37 2.99 23.70
C THR A 159 20.41 3.80 22.87
N THR A 160 19.21 3.26 22.62
CA THR A 160 18.17 3.95 21.84
C THR A 160 16.85 4.01 22.60
N SER A 161 16.07 5.08 22.40
CA SER A 161 14.71 5.10 22.93
C SER A 161 13.84 4.11 22.17
N ILE A 162 12.92 3.46 22.87
CA ILE A 162 11.95 2.54 22.26
C ILE A 162 11.10 3.28 21.20
N GLU A 163 10.84 4.58 21.39
CA GLU A 163 10.11 5.40 20.44
C GLU A 163 10.85 5.56 19.12
N SER A 164 12.12 5.95 19.15
CA SER A 164 12.93 6.14 17.96
C SER A 164 13.08 4.84 17.18
N TYR A 165 13.35 3.73 17.90
CA TYR A 165 13.47 2.42 17.29
C TYR A 165 12.18 1.95 16.63
N VAL A 166 11.05 1.97 17.34
CA VAL A 166 9.75 1.56 16.81
C VAL A 166 9.35 2.46 15.65
N SER A 167 9.57 3.78 15.74
CA SER A 167 9.28 4.72 14.66
C SER A 167 10.04 4.36 13.38
N LEU A 168 11.34 4.05 13.48
CA LEU A 168 12.13 3.59 12.34
C LEU A 168 11.56 2.31 11.73
N CYS A 169 11.25 1.30 12.56
CA CYS A 169 10.65 0.04 12.11
C CYS A 169 9.35 0.27 11.36
N LEU A 170 8.42 1.03 11.95
CA LEU A 170 7.10 1.31 11.37
C LEU A 170 7.23 2.02 10.02
N THR A 171 8.12 3.00 9.95
CA THR A 171 8.37 3.75 8.72
C THR A 171 8.88 2.82 7.61
N MET A 172 9.82 1.93 7.92
CA MET A 172 10.35 0.95 6.94
C MET A 172 9.27 -0.01 6.46
N PHE A 173 8.42 -0.54 7.36
CA PHE A 173 7.33 -1.44 6.96
C PHE A 173 6.31 -0.75 6.08
N ILE A 174 5.92 0.48 6.39
CA ILE A 174 4.97 1.25 5.57
C ILE A 174 5.55 1.48 4.18
N ILE A 175 6.80 1.94 4.11
CA ILE A 175 7.43 2.26 2.82
C ILE A 175 7.58 1.03 1.96
N PHE A 176 8.21 -0.02 2.46
CA PHE A 176 8.40 -1.22 1.64
C PHE A 176 7.09 -1.93 1.34
N GLY A 177 6.11 -1.93 2.27
CA GLY A 177 4.77 -2.42 1.99
C GLY A 177 4.13 -1.69 0.80
N CYS A 178 4.15 -0.34 0.81
CA CYS A 178 3.59 0.46 -0.28
C CYS A 178 4.39 0.38 -1.58
N VAL A 179 5.73 0.38 -1.50
CA VAL A 179 6.59 0.39 -2.69
C VAL A 179 6.53 -0.94 -3.44
N PHE A 180 6.38 -2.06 -2.74
CA PHE A 180 6.19 -3.36 -3.39
C PHE A 180 4.85 -3.48 -4.12
N GLU A 181 3.88 -2.62 -3.84
CA GLU A 181 2.63 -2.51 -4.61
C GLU A 181 2.78 -1.68 -5.91
N MET A 182 3.89 -0.93 -6.10
CA MET A 182 4.09 -0.13 -7.32
C MET A 182 3.97 -0.94 -8.62
N PRO A 183 4.54 -2.16 -8.75
CA PRO A 183 4.38 -2.97 -9.95
C PRO A 183 2.91 -3.33 -10.22
N LEU A 184 2.14 -3.65 -9.18
CA LEU A 184 0.71 -3.94 -9.29
C LEU A 184 -0.08 -2.74 -9.78
N VAL A 185 0.10 -1.59 -9.12
CA VAL A 185 -0.57 -0.33 -9.50
C VAL A 185 -0.23 0.04 -10.95
N THR A 186 1.04 -0.11 -11.33
CA THR A 186 1.50 0.15 -12.70
C THR A 186 0.82 -0.77 -13.72
N ILE A 187 0.68 -2.07 -13.44
CA ILE A 187 -0.01 -3.03 -14.33
C ILE A 187 -1.47 -2.59 -14.54
N ILE A 188 -2.18 -2.24 -13.48
CA ILE A 188 -3.58 -1.80 -13.56
C ILE A 188 -3.69 -0.53 -14.40
N LEU A 189 -2.92 0.51 -14.09
CA LEU A 189 -2.94 1.79 -14.79
C LEU A 189 -2.49 1.65 -16.26
N SER A 190 -1.53 0.77 -16.56
CA SER A 190 -1.09 0.51 -17.93
C SER A 190 -2.17 -0.17 -18.75
N LYS A 191 -2.93 -1.07 -18.14
CA LYS A 191 -4.04 -1.74 -18.81
C LYS A 191 -5.22 -0.81 -19.09
N MET A 192 -5.39 0.22 -18.22
CA MET A 192 -6.35 1.30 -18.42
C MET A 192 -5.88 2.38 -19.43
N GLY A 193 -4.67 2.22 -20.02
CA GLY A 193 -4.10 3.20 -20.95
C GLY A 193 -3.45 4.42 -20.28
N ILE A 194 -3.54 4.56 -18.96
CA ILE A 194 -3.06 5.74 -18.21
C ILE A 194 -1.53 5.74 -18.06
N ALA A 195 -0.94 4.61 -17.61
CA ALA A 195 0.50 4.50 -17.39
C ALA A 195 1.21 4.05 -18.68
N ASN A 196 1.55 5.01 -19.56
CA ASN A 196 2.28 4.76 -20.78
C ASN A 196 3.76 4.45 -20.49
N PRO A 197 4.32 3.30 -20.94
CA PRO A 197 5.70 2.91 -20.68
C PRO A 197 6.73 3.88 -21.27
N GLN A 198 6.39 4.59 -22.37
CA GLN A 198 7.28 5.60 -22.96
C GLN A 198 7.40 6.84 -22.07
N ILE A 199 6.27 7.30 -21.50
CA ILE A 199 6.24 8.42 -20.55
C ILE A 199 7.02 8.06 -19.29
N MET A 200 6.82 6.85 -18.73
CA MET A 200 7.55 6.36 -17.56
C MET A 200 9.06 6.28 -17.83
N LYS A 201 9.47 5.76 -18.99
CA LYS A 201 10.89 5.73 -19.40
C LYS A 201 11.48 7.13 -19.54
N LYS A 202 10.75 8.08 -20.13
CA LYS A 202 11.18 9.48 -20.28
C LYS A 202 11.31 10.19 -18.92
N GLY A 203 10.35 9.92 -18.01
CA GLY A 203 10.31 10.51 -16.67
C GLY A 203 11.24 9.85 -15.64
N ARG A 204 11.99 8.80 -16.00
CA ARG A 204 12.82 8.03 -15.04
C ARG A 204 13.78 8.88 -14.18
N GLY A 205 14.36 9.92 -14.75
CA GLY A 205 15.27 10.80 -14.01
C GLY A 205 14.56 11.53 -12.86
N VAL A 206 13.37 12.09 -13.14
CA VAL A 206 12.54 12.75 -12.12
C VAL A 206 12.08 11.74 -11.06
N ALA A 207 11.66 10.56 -11.48
CA ALA A 207 11.23 9.50 -10.56
C ALA A 207 12.37 9.06 -9.63
N ILE A 208 13.59 8.88 -10.13
CA ILE A 208 14.76 8.54 -9.31
C ILE A 208 15.05 9.65 -8.29
N VAL A 209 15.04 10.92 -8.71
CA VAL A 209 15.24 12.05 -7.77
C VAL A 209 14.16 12.05 -6.68
N LEU A 210 12.88 11.84 -7.06
CA LEU A 210 11.78 11.76 -6.10
C LEU A 210 11.94 10.58 -5.12
N ILE A 211 12.37 9.41 -5.61
CA ILE A 211 12.66 8.24 -4.78
C ILE A 211 13.77 8.56 -3.76
N PHE A 212 14.86 9.18 -4.19
CA PHE A 212 15.94 9.57 -3.28
C PHE A 212 15.49 10.64 -2.30
N PHE A 213 14.62 11.57 -2.71
CA PHE A 213 14.03 12.56 -1.82
C PHE A 213 13.15 11.89 -0.74
N ILE A 214 12.27 10.97 -1.13
CA ILE A 214 11.45 10.20 -0.18
C ILE A 214 12.35 9.42 0.77
N ALA A 215 13.37 8.73 0.25
CA ALA A 215 14.32 7.99 1.08
C ALA A 215 15.01 8.91 2.11
N ALA A 216 15.42 10.12 1.71
CA ALA A 216 16.08 11.09 2.61
C ALA A 216 15.16 11.59 3.74
N VAL A 217 13.86 11.74 3.48
CA VAL A 217 12.88 12.15 4.51
C VAL A 217 12.66 11.06 5.56
N VAL A 218 12.81 9.80 5.16
CA VAL A 218 12.42 8.62 5.94
C VAL A 218 13.58 8.03 6.71
N THR A 219 14.78 8.06 6.14
CA THR A 219 16.00 7.53 6.77
C THR A 219 16.68 8.60 7.64
N PRO A 220 17.50 8.18 8.61
CA PRO A 220 18.42 9.10 9.26
C PRO A 220 19.25 9.88 8.23
N PRO A 221 19.77 11.07 8.56
CA PRO A 221 20.48 11.93 7.61
C PRO A 221 21.90 11.40 7.31
N ASP A 222 21.98 10.21 6.72
CA ASP A 222 23.21 9.60 6.23
C ASP A 222 23.01 8.99 4.83
N ILE A 223 24.06 9.07 4.01
CA ILE A 223 24.03 8.66 2.60
C ILE A 223 23.86 7.14 2.47
N VAL A 224 24.42 6.36 3.39
CA VAL A 224 24.38 4.89 3.30
C VAL A 224 22.95 4.38 3.53
N SER A 225 22.33 4.79 4.64
CA SER A 225 20.93 4.42 4.93
C SER A 225 19.98 4.90 3.83
N GLN A 226 20.18 6.11 3.32
CA GLN A 226 19.41 6.65 2.19
C GLN A 226 19.53 5.76 0.95
N CYS A 227 20.75 5.40 0.55
CA CYS A 227 20.99 4.54 -0.62
C CYS A 227 20.40 3.13 -0.40
N MET A 228 20.50 2.59 0.81
CA MET A 228 19.96 1.27 1.15
C MET A 228 18.45 1.18 0.91
N VAL A 229 17.71 2.26 1.20
CA VAL A 229 16.27 2.33 0.96
C VAL A 229 15.97 2.67 -0.50
N ALA A 230 16.70 3.63 -1.08
CA ALA A 230 16.44 4.12 -2.43
C ALA A 230 16.72 3.06 -3.52
N ILE A 231 17.76 2.25 -3.39
CA ILE A 231 18.14 1.25 -4.42
C ILE A 231 17.03 0.23 -4.67
N PRO A 232 16.44 -0.46 -3.67
CA PRO A 232 15.32 -1.35 -3.90
C PRO A 232 14.10 -0.65 -4.52
N MET A 233 13.82 0.59 -4.10
CA MET A 233 12.72 1.38 -4.68
C MET A 233 12.94 1.67 -6.17
N VAL A 234 14.16 2.05 -6.55
CA VAL A 234 14.54 2.28 -7.96
C VAL A 234 14.43 1.00 -8.76
N LEU A 235 14.89 -0.15 -8.21
CA LEU A 235 14.75 -1.45 -8.87
C LEU A 235 13.28 -1.80 -9.13
N LEU A 236 12.41 -1.62 -8.14
CA LEU A 236 10.96 -1.86 -8.29
C LEU A 236 10.32 -0.90 -9.30
N TYR A 237 10.79 0.35 -9.37
CA TYR A 237 10.35 1.28 -10.41
C TYR A 237 10.73 0.80 -11.82
N PHE A 238 11.95 0.27 -12.03
CA PHE A 238 12.34 -0.31 -13.32
C PHE A 238 11.54 -1.58 -13.66
N VAL A 239 11.26 -2.42 -12.67
CA VAL A 239 10.35 -3.56 -12.83
C VAL A 239 8.96 -3.09 -13.25
N SER A 240 8.46 -2.02 -12.65
CA SER A 240 7.17 -1.41 -13.01
C SER A 240 7.15 -0.90 -14.45
N ILE A 241 8.21 -0.23 -14.92
CA ILE A 241 8.34 0.18 -16.33
C ILE A 241 8.33 -1.03 -17.27
N PHE A 242 9.03 -2.11 -16.91
CA PHE A 242 9.07 -3.33 -17.72
C PHE A 242 7.68 -3.97 -17.82
N LEU A 243 6.98 -4.09 -16.70
CA LEU A 243 5.62 -4.63 -16.65
C LEU A 243 4.62 -3.73 -17.41
N SER A 244 4.76 -2.40 -17.29
CA SER A 244 3.98 -1.46 -18.09
C SER A 244 4.14 -1.75 -19.58
N GLY A 245 5.37 -2.01 -20.05
CA GLY A 245 5.61 -2.33 -21.47
C GLY A 245 4.93 -3.62 -21.95
N ILE A 246 4.68 -4.59 -21.06
CA ILE A 246 4.01 -5.85 -21.38
C ILE A 246 2.47 -5.68 -21.38
N PHE A 247 1.94 -4.92 -20.42
CA PHE A 247 0.49 -4.85 -20.17
C PHE A 247 -0.19 -3.59 -20.70
N TYR A 248 0.57 -2.66 -21.27
CA TYR A 248 0.03 -1.42 -21.81
C TYR A 248 -0.93 -1.68 -22.96
N LYS A 249 -2.15 -1.17 -22.83
CA LYS A 249 -3.16 -1.15 -23.87
C LYS A 249 -3.42 0.33 -24.19
N PRO A 250 -3.11 0.80 -25.41
CA PRO A 250 -3.45 2.16 -25.81
C PRO A 250 -4.96 2.36 -25.69
N ARG A 251 -5.38 3.50 -25.16
CA ARG A 251 -6.77 3.92 -25.21
C ARG A 251 -7.13 4.19 -26.66
N SER A 252 -8.28 3.74 -27.14
CA SER A 252 -8.72 3.98 -28.51
C SER A 252 -9.24 5.42 -28.62
N GLU A 253 -8.92 6.10 -29.73
CA GLU A 253 -9.37 7.48 -30.00
C GLU A 253 -10.91 7.64 -29.89
N SER A 254 -11.67 6.56 -30.15
CA SER A 254 -13.13 6.54 -29.98
C SER A 254 -13.62 6.61 -28.52
N GLU A 255 -12.77 6.23 -27.55
CA GLU A 255 -13.11 6.35 -26.12
C GLU A 255 -12.81 7.77 -25.61
N ASP A 256 -11.90 8.50 -26.27
CA ASP A 256 -11.59 9.89 -25.92
C ASP A 256 -12.66 10.86 -26.50
N GLU A 257 -13.24 10.55 -27.67
CA GLU A 257 -14.36 11.32 -28.28
C GLU A 257 -15.65 11.18 -27.47
N GLU A 258 -15.95 9.99 -26.93
CA GLU A 258 -17.13 9.76 -26.08
C GLU A 258 -17.04 10.51 -24.74
N ASP A 259 -15.83 10.62 -24.12
CA ASP A 259 -15.63 11.36 -22.88
C ASP A 259 -15.68 12.88 -23.09
N GLU A 260 -15.22 13.41 -24.26
CA GLU A 260 -15.31 14.84 -24.60
C GLU A 260 -16.76 15.26 -24.90
N GLU A 261 -17.57 14.39 -25.53
CA GLU A 261 -18.99 14.65 -25.79
C GLU A 261 -19.83 14.66 -24.48
N GLU A 262 -19.47 13.84 -23.48
CA GLU A 262 -20.14 13.84 -22.17
C GLU A 262 -19.76 15.06 -21.28
N GLU A 263 -18.56 15.64 -21.44
CA GLU A 263 -18.15 16.85 -20.72
C GLU A 263 -18.78 18.13 -21.29
N ASP A 264 -19.14 18.13 -22.59
CA ASP A 264 -19.78 19.29 -23.24
C ASP A 264 -21.31 19.31 -23.04
N GLU A 265 -21.94 18.25 -22.51
CA GLU A 265 -23.40 18.19 -22.22
C GLU A 265 -23.79 18.55 -20.77
N ASP A 266 -22.84 18.74 -19.84
CA ASP A 266 -23.06 19.14 -18.42
C ASP A 266 -22.76 20.64 -18.21
#